data_360e26dfbcc8e72e660e6276805d5c72
#
_entry.id   360e26dfbcc8e72e660e6276805d5c72
#
_cell.length_a   1.000
_cell.length_b   1.000
_cell.length_c   1.000
_cell.angle_alpha   90.00
_cell.angle_beta   90.00
_cell.angle_gamma   90.00
#
_symmetry.space_group_name_H-M   'P 1'
#
loop_
_entity.id
_entity.type
_entity.pdbx_description
1 polymer ?
#
loop_
_entity_poly.entity_id
_entity_poly.type
_entity_poly.pdbx_seq_one_letter_code
_entity_poly.pdbx_strand_id
1 'polypeptide(L)'
;MELTLIQKIAVFALPVIFAITLHEAAHGYVARYFGDMTAASQGRITANPIKHIDPIGTILVPLMILVTSKLLGGGAILFGWAKPVPVNFANLRRPKQDMLWVAAAGPGMNLVMAVFWALVIQLGHALGSGFASAPMMLMGAAGVFINVILMALNLIPLPPLDGGRIAVSLLPLRQAIQFSRIEPYGLFILLALLFTGILGTILWPLISIFIALVALLSGLAPVELASLINVVLR
;
A
#
# COMPACT_ATOMS: atom_id res chain seq x y z
N MET A 1 -9.86 4.70 -24.76
CA MET A 1 -8.80 5.74 -24.85
C MET A 1 -7.68 5.24 -23.96
N GLU A 2 -6.48 5.05 -24.50
CA GLU A 2 -5.32 4.66 -23.69
C GLU A 2 -4.59 5.92 -23.23
N LEU A 3 -4.18 5.92 -21.96
CA LEU A 3 -3.41 7.03 -21.40
C LEU A 3 -1.96 6.96 -21.90
N THR A 4 -1.41 8.10 -22.29
CA THR A 4 0.02 8.22 -22.57
C THR A 4 0.84 8.00 -21.28
N LEU A 5 2.12 7.67 -21.41
CA LEU A 5 3.01 7.50 -20.25
C LEU A 5 3.03 8.73 -19.34
N ILE A 6 3.04 9.93 -19.92
CA ILE A 6 3.02 11.20 -19.15
C ILE A 6 1.71 11.34 -18.38
N GLN A 7 0.58 11.01 -18.98
CA GLN A 7 -0.72 11.03 -18.31
C GLN A 7 -0.78 10.00 -17.18
N LYS A 8 -0.27 8.78 -17.40
CA LYS A 8 -0.19 7.76 -16.34
C LYS A 8 0.65 8.26 -15.16
N ILE A 9 1.83 8.83 -15.42
CA ILE A 9 2.67 9.40 -14.36
C ILE A 9 1.90 10.50 -13.62
N ALA A 10 1.26 11.44 -14.32
CA ALA A 10 0.51 12.52 -13.69
C ALA A 10 -0.65 12.03 -12.81
N VAL A 11 -1.35 11.00 -13.27
CA VAL A 11 -2.50 10.41 -12.57
C VAL A 11 -2.08 9.61 -11.34
N PHE A 12 -0.97 8.87 -11.41
CA PHE A 12 -0.51 8.01 -10.31
C PHE A 12 0.41 8.69 -9.31
N ALA A 13 1.14 9.74 -9.68
CA ALA A 13 2.19 10.31 -8.83
C ALA A 13 1.67 10.73 -7.45
N LEU A 14 0.63 11.55 -7.40
CA LEU A 14 0.08 12.06 -6.15
C LEU A 14 -0.54 10.94 -5.30
N PRO A 15 -1.41 10.05 -5.85
CA PRO A 15 -1.94 8.90 -5.12
C PRO A 15 -0.87 7.99 -4.52
N VAL A 16 0.16 7.64 -5.28
CA VAL A 16 1.25 6.76 -4.80
C VAL A 16 2.02 7.40 -3.64
N ILE A 17 2.39 8.68 -3.80
CA ILE A 17 3.12 9.42 -2.78
C ILE A 17 2.32 9.46 -1.47
N PHE A 18 1.04 9.81 -1.51
CA PHE A 18 0.21 9.86 -0.32
C PHE A 18 -0.06 8.47 0.27
N ALA A 19 -0.32 7.46 -0.58
CA ALA A 19 -0.58 6.10 -0.13
C ALA A 19 0.57 5.57 0.73
N ILE A 20 1.81 5.71 0.26
CA ILE A 20 3.00 5.24 0.97
C ILE A 20 3.28 6.10 2.20
N THR A 21 3.26 7.42 2.03
CA THR A 21 3.64 8.34 3.11
C THR A 21 2.71 8.27 4.31
N LEU A 22 1.40 8.23 4.06
CA LEU A 22 0.41 8.20 5.13
C LEU A 22 0.29 6.81 5.76
N HIS A 23 0.51 5.73 4.99
CA HIS A 23 0.64 4.38 5.52
C HIS A 23 1.76 4.31 6.56
N GLU A 24 2.97 4.75 6.20
CA GLU A 24 4.13 4.78 7.09
C GLU A 24 3.90 5.70 8.31
N ALA A 25 3.36 6.89 8.08
CA ALA A 25 3.06 7.82 9.17
C ALA A 25 2.05 7.22 10.17
N ALA A 26 1.05 6.47 9.70
CA ALA A 26 0.05 5.84 10.54
C ALA A 26 0.67 4.85 11.54
N HIS A 27 1.63 4.01 11.10
CA HIS A 27 2.39 3.14 12.01
C HIS A 27 3.06 3.95 13.13
N GLY A 28 3.74 5.03 12.77
CA GLY A 28 4.42 5.89 13.73
C GLY A 28 3.47 6.58 14.72
N TYR A 29 2.32 7.07 14.25
CA TYR A 29 1.30 7.70 15.11
C TYR A 29 0.74 6.70 16.13
N VAL A 30 0.39 5.50 15.67
CA VAL A 30 -0.19 4.48 16.54
C VAL A 30 0.87 3.92 17.50
N ALA A 31 2.11 3.71 17.05
CA ALA A 31 3.22 3.32 17.91
C ALA A 31 3.46 4.34 19.03
N ARG A 32 3.49 5.64 18.69
CA ARG A 32 3.59 6.74 19.66
C ARG A 32 2.44 6.72 20.66
N TYR A 33 1.20 6.51 20.20
CA TYR A 33 0.04 6.43 21.09
C TYR A 33 0.19 5.30 22.13
N PHE A 34 0.77 4.16 21.74
CA PHE A 34 1.02 3.02 22.60
C PHE A 34 2.36 3.10 23.38
N GLY A 35 3.10 4.20 23.27
CA GLY A 35 4.27 4.49 24.11
C GLY A 35 5.63 4.42 23.42
N ASP A 36 5.70 3.95 22.17
CA ASP A 36 6.96 3.95 21.44
C ASP A 36 7.22 5.33 20.80
N MET A 37 8.20 6.04 21.33
CA MET A 37 8.61 7.36 20.86
C MET A 37 9.71 7.30 19.78
N THR A 38 10.12 6.11 19.32
CA THR A 38 11.27 5.95 18.40
C THR A 38 11.07 6.74 17.10
N ALA A 39 9.94 6.58 16.43
CA ALA A 39 9.64 7.32 15.21
C ALA A 39 9.50 8.84 15.45
N ALA A 40 8.90 9.22 16.57
CA ALA A 40 8.71 10.62 16.93
C ALA A 40 10.06 11.34 17.17
N SER A 41 10.96 10.73 17.94
CA SER A 41 12.29 11.28 18.24
C SER A 41 13.16 11.47 17.00
N GLN A 42 12.93 10.65 15.95
CA GLN A 42 13.63 10.74 14.67
C GLN A 42 12.93 11.66 13.65
N GLY A 43 11.82 12.32 14.02
CA GLY A 43 11.05 13.17 13.10
C GLY A 43 10.48 12.41 11.89
N ARG A 44 10.18 11.10 12.09
CA ARG A 44 9.69 10.21 11.03
C ARG A 44 8.15 10.13 10.96
N ILE A 45 7.45 10.69 11.95
CA ILE A 45 5.98 10.83 11.93
C ILE A 45 5.63 12.10 11.14
N THR A 46 5.55 11.99 9.84
CA THR A 46 5.35 13.15 8.97
C THR A 46 4.68 12.74 7.65
N ALA A 47 3.90 13.66 7.07
CA ALA A 47 3.36 13.54 5.72
C ALA A 47 4.37 14.00 4.62
N ASN A 48 5.61 14.34 4.99
CA ASN A 48 6.63 14.70 4.01
C ASN A 48 7.19 13.44 3.32
N PRO A 49 6.92 13.23 2.02
CA PRO A 49 7.30 12.01 1.30
C PRO A 49 8.82 11.81 1.23
N ILE A 50 9.61 12.89 1.22
CA ILE A 50 11.08 12.80 1.15
C ILE A 50 11.66 12.00 2.33
N LYS A 51 11.00 12.05 3.48
CA LYS A 51 11.41 11.28 4.68
C LYS A 51 11.18 9.77 4.53
N HIS A 52 10.34 9.35 3.59
CA HIS A 52 9.96 7.96 3.34
C HIS A 52 10.62 7.37 2.08
N ILE A 53 11.45 8.14 1.37
CA ILE A 53 12.24 7.64 0.24
C ILE A 53 13.41 6.81 0.77
N ASP A 54 13.53 5.59 0.27
CA ASP A 54 14.71 4.74 0.37
C ASP A 54 15.44 4.75 -0.98
N PRO A 55 16.70 5.23 -1.07
CA PRO A 55 17.41 5.30 -2.35
C PRO A 55 17.54 3.95 -3.05
N ILE A 56 17.68 2.87 -2.28
CA ILE A 56 17.80 1.51 -2.82
C ILE A 56 16.43 0.97 -3.18
N GLY A 57 15.50 0.91 -2.22
CA GLY A 57 14.20 0.28 -2.39
C GLY A 57 13.23 1.07 -3.27
N THR A 58 13.28 2.40 -3.21
CA THR A 58 12.33 3.26 -3.95
C THR A 58 12.84 3.63 -5.34
N ILE A 59 14.17 3.62 -5.58
CA ILE A 59 14.75 4.09 -6.85
C ILE A 59 15.52 2.97 -7.54
N LEU A 60 16.58 2.43 -6.90
CA LEU A 60 17.51 1.53 -7.55
C LEU A 60 16.85 0.19 -7.93
N VAL A 61 16.14 -0.44 -7.00
CA VAL A 61 15.52 -1.76 -7.21
C VAL A 61 14.43 -1.70 -8.29
N PRO A 62 13.46 -0.75 -8.27
CA PRO A 62 12.49 -0.62 -9.36
C PRO A 62 13.13 -0.41 -10.73
N LEU A 63 14.18 0.42 -10.79
CA LEU A 63 14.89 0.69 -12.04
C LEU A 63 15.61 -0.58 -12.55
N MET A 64 16.30 -1.31 -11.68
CA MET A 64 16.98 -2.56 -12.05
C MET A 64 15.99 -3.62 -12.53
N ILE A 65 14.86 -3.80 -11.82
CA ILE A 65 13.83 -4.78 -12.21
C ILE A 65 13.22 -4.39 -13.56
N LEU A 66 12.92 -3.10 -13.77
CA LEU A 66 12.37 -2.61 -15.04
C LEU A 66 13.34 -2.85 -16.21
N VAL A 67 14.63 -2.57 -16.03
CA VAL A 67 15.65 -2.77 -17.07
C VAL A 67 15.82 -4.27 -17.37
N THR A 68 15.96 -5.09 -16.33
CA THR A 68 16.15 -6.55 -16.52
C THR A 68 14.91 -7.22 -17.10
N SER A 69 13.70 -6.85 -16.68
CA SER A 69 12.47 -7.40 -17.26
C SER A 69 12.33 -7.09 -18.75
N LYS A 70 12.66 -5.85 -19.16
CA LYS A 70 12.69 -5.48 -20.60
C LYS A 70 13.75 -6.23 -21.37
N LEU A 71 14.97 -6.39 -20.85
CA LEU A 71 16.07 -7.11 -21.51
C LEU A 71 15.75 -8.59 -21.69
N LEU A 72 15.00 -9.19 -20.77
CA LEU A 72 14.58 -10.60 -20.82
C LEU A 72 13.29 -10.82 -21.64
N GLY A 73 12.76 -9.78 -22.31
CA GLY A 73 11.54 -9.88 -23.12
C GLY A 73 10.27 -10.09 -22.31
N GLY A 74 10.32 -9.85 -21.00
CA GLY A 74 9.17 -9.94 -20.10
C GLY A 74 8.35 -8.66 -20.07
N GLY A 75 7.13 -8.73 -19.48
CA GLY A 75 6.31 -7.55 -19.17
C GLY A 75 7.01 -6.63 -18.16
N ALA A 76 6.60 -5.37 -18.11
CA ALA A 76 7.14 -4.41 -17.15
C ALA A 76 6.72 -4.80 -15.72
N ILE A 77 7.62 -5.46 -14.99
CA ILE A 77 7.44 -5.71 -13.56
C ILE A 77 8.02 -4.51 -12.82
N LEU A 78 7.25 -3.94 -11.91
CA LEU A 78 7.69 -2.88 -11.02
C LEU A 78 7.54 -3.35 -9.58
N PHE A 79 8.63 -3.38 -8.83
CA PHE A 79 8.66 -3.72 -7.43
C PHE A 79 9.64 -2.81 -6.70
N GLY A 80 9.27 -2.39 -5.50
CA GLY A 80 10.11 -1.56 -4.65
C GLY A 80 9.51 -1.40 -3.27
N TRP A 81 10.23 -0.75 -2.37
CA TRP A 81 9.76 -0.46 -1.03
C TRP A 81 10.14 0.96 -0.60
N ALA A 82 9.38 1.49 0.35
CA ALA A 82 9.69 2.76 1.01
C ALA A 82 10.61 2.52 2.20
N LYS A 83 11.23 3.60 2.68
CA LYS A 83 11.96 3.58 3.96
C LYS A 83 10.95 3.46 5.10
N PRO A 84 10.93 2.33 5.83
CA PRO A 84 9.92 2.11 6.85
C PRO A 84 10.09 3.08 8.04
N VAL A 85 8.98 3.42 8.68
CA VAL A 85 9.00 4.16 9.94
C VAL A 85 9.53 3.22 11.04
N PRO A 86 10.56 3.64 11.81
CA PRO A 86 11.14 2.79 12.83
C PRO A 86 10.18 2.62 14.00
N VAL A 87 9.80 1.38 14.28
CA VAL A 87 8.98 1.00 15.44
C VAL A 87 9.77 0.02 16.31
N ASN A 88 9.93 0.35 17.57
CA ASN A 88 10.49 -0.56 18.56
C ASN A 88 9.36 -1.17 19.38
N PHE A 89 8.96 -2.38 19.03
CA PHE A 89 7.84 -3.05 19.70
C PHE A 89 8.10 -3.33 21.19
N ALA A 90 9.36 -3.37 21.63
CA ALA A 90 9.68 -3.52 23.04
C ALA A 90 9.32 -2.29 23.88
N ASN A 91 9.20 -1.10 23.27
CA ASN A 91 8.82 0.14 23.92
C ASN A 91 7.31 0.31 24.09
N LEU A 92 6.51 -0.56 23.45
CA LEU A 92 5.05 -0.52 23.56
C LEU A 92 4.62 -0.93 24.98
N ARG A 93 3.53 -0.37 25.48
CA ARG A 93 3.00 -0.66 26.82
C ARG A 93 2.65 -2.14 26.99
N ARG A 94 2.08 -2.76 25.97
CA ARG A 94 1.73 -4.19 25.89
C ARG A 94 2.21 -4.74 24.56
N PRO A 95 3.51 -5.06 24.40
CA PRO A 95 4.18 -5.29 23.12
C PRO A 95 3.39 -6.17 22.17
N LYS A 96 2.88 -7.31 22.63
CA LYS A 96 2.16 -8.27 21.78
C LYS A 96 0.79 -7.75 21.33
N GLN A 97 0.04 -7.09 22.23
CA GLN A 97 -1.31 -6.61 21.92
C GLN A 97 -1.25 -5.32 21.09
N ASP A 98 -0.35 -4.42 21.47
CA ASP A 98 -0.23 -3.12 20.83
C ASP A 98 0.39 -3.23 19.42
N MET A 99 1.27 -4.26 19.19
CA MET A 99 1.81 -4.57 17.87
C MET A 99 0.71 -4.86 16.84
N LEU A 100 -0.41 -5.49 17.24
CA LEU A 100 -1.57 -5.72 16.36
C LEU A 100 -2.08 -4.39 15.78
N TRP A 101 -2.31 -3.41 16.64
CA TRP A 101 -2.85 -2.12 16.24
C TRP A 101 -1.85 -1.27 15.45
N VAL A 102 -0.57 -1.33 15.85
CA VAL A 102 0.50 -0.66 15.10
C VAL A 102 0.58 -1.24 13.68
N ALA A 103 0.60 -2.57 13.54
CA ALA A 103 0.66 -3.20 12.23
C ALA A 103 -0.63 -2.98 11.39
N ALA A 104 -1.80 -2.96 12.02
CA ALA A 104 -3.05 -2.68 11.32
C ALA A 104 -3.22 -1.22 10.89
N ALA A 105 -2.44 -0.30 11.47
CA ALA A 105 -2.57 1.14 11.21
C ALA A 105 -2.25 1.52 9.76
N GLY A 106 -1.21 0.94 9.16
CA GLY A 106 -0.84 1.17 7.76
C GLY A 106 -1.94 0.74 6.79
N PRO A 107 -2.33 -0.55 6.78
CA PRO A 107 -3.45 -1.02 5.96
C PRO A 107 -4.77 -0.27 6.23
N GLY A 108 -5.03 0.08 7.48
CA GLY A 108 -6.20 0.89 7.85
C GLY A 108 -6.16 2.29 7.23
N MET A 109 -5.01 2.94 7.21
CA MET A 109 -4.83 4.23 6.55
C MET A 109 -5.00 4.11 5.03
N ASN A 110 -4.52 3.04 4.41
CA ASN A 110 -4.77 2.81 2.99
C ASN A 110 -6.27 2.65 2.69
N LEU A 111 -7.05 2.00 3.56
CA LEU A 111 -8.50 1.94 3.39
C LEU A 111 -9.13 3.35 3.45
N VAL A 112 -8.76 4.15 4.44
CA VAL A 112 -9.24 5.55 4.58
C VAL A 112 -8.89 6.35 3.31
N MET A 113 -7.66 6.22 2.81
CA MET A 113 -7.23 6.90 1.59
C MET A 113 -7.96 6.37 0.35
N ALA A 114 -8.24 5.07 0.25
CA ALA A 114 -9.02 4.52 -0.86
C ALA A 114 -10.44 5.12 -0.89
N VAL A 115 -11.09 5.23 0.26
CA VAL A 115 -12.41 5.90 0.36
C VAL A 115 -12.30 7.39 0.00
N PHE A 116 -11.27 8.09 0.49
CA PHE A 116 -11.03 9.49 0.11
C PHE A 116 -10.90 9.65 -1.41
N TRP A 117 -10.12 8.82 -2.08
CA TRP A 117 -9.96 8.86 -3.53
C TRP A 117 -11.25 8.51 -4.27
N ALA A 118 -12.07 7.61 -3.73
CA ALA A 118 -13.40 7.33 -4.27
C ALA A 118 -14.33 8.57 -4.18
N LEU A 119 -14.25 9.36 -3.10
CA LEU A 119 -14.97 10.63 -2.99
C LEU A 119 -14.44 11.68 -4.01
N VAL A 120 -13.14 11.64 -4.34
CA VAL A 120 -12.59 12.48 -5.42
C VAL A 120 -13.20 12.10 -6.78
N ILE A 121 -13.48 10.81 -7.04
CA ILE A 121 -14.23 10.39 -8.24
C ILE A 121 -15.62 11.03 -8.26
N GLN A 122 -16.35 10.95 -7.14
CA GLN A 122 -17.70 11.56 -7.06
C GLN A 122 -17.67 13.07 -7.27
N LEU A 123 -16.67 13.74 -6.70
CA LEU A 123 -16.49 15.17 -6.95
C LEU A 123 -16.22 15.46 -8.44
N GLY A 124 -15.40 14.61 -9.08
CA GLY A 124 -15.17 14.68 -10.53
C GLY A 124 -16.48 14.55 -11.34
N HIS A 125 -17.37 13.61 -10.96
CA HIS A 125 -18.69 13.48 -11.56
C HIS A 125 -19.57 14.73 -11.35
N ALA A 126 -19.57 15.27 -10.13
CA ALA A 126 -20.37 16.47 -9.80
C ALA A 126 -19.96 17.70 -10.63
N LEU A 127 -18.70 17.77 -11.08
CA LEU A 127 -18.21 18.83 -11.99
C LEU A 127 -18.71 18.69 -13.44
N GLY A 128 -19.36 17.58 -13.78
CA GLY A 128 -19.96 17.33 -15.11
C GLY A 128 -18.91 17.34 -16.23
N SER A 129 -19.11 18.15 -17.28
CA SER A 129 -18.21 18.27 -18.42
C SER A 129 -17.06 19.26 -18.21
N GLY A 130 -16.81 19.69 -16.98
CA GLY A 130 -15.72 20.62 -16.66
C GLY A 130 -14.33 20.04 -16.94
N PHE A 131 -13.37 20.90 -17.26
CA PHE A 131 -11.98 20.53 -17.58
C PHE A 131 -11.34 19.65 -16.51
N ALA A 132 -11.65 19.85 -15.23
CA ALA A 132 -11.11 19.10 -14.11
C ALA A 132 -11.78 17.73 -13.86
N SER A 133 -12.96 17.47 -14.43
CA SER A 133 -13.76 16.27 -14.17
C SER A 133 -12.98 14.98 -14.49
N ALA A 134 -12.57 14.80 -15.74
CA ALA A 134 -11.87 13.58 -16.16
C ALA A 134 -10.52 13.37 -15.43
N PRO A 135 -9.64 14.36 -15.27
CA PRO A 135 -8.43 14.20 -14.46
C PRO A 135 -8.71 13.79 -13.02
N MET A 136 -9.70 14.35 -12.35
CA MET A 136 -10.07 13.99 -10.98
C MET A 136 -10.57 12.55 -10.88
N MET A 137 -11.41 12.12 -11.81
CA MET A 137 -11.94 10.75 -11.85
C MET A 137 -10.82 9.74 -12.07
N LEU A 138 -9.90 10.00 -13.01
CA LEU A 138 -8.77 9.13 -13.30
C LEU A 138 -7.79 9.07 -12.12
N MET A 139 -7.46 10.23 -11.52
CA MET A 139 -6.60 10.30 -10.34
C MET A 139 -7.26 9.59 -9.14
N GLY A 140 -8.58 9.77 -8.96
CA GLY A 140 -9.36 9.06 -7.96
C GLY A 140 -9.31 7.54 -8.15
N ALA A 141 -9.49 7.06 -9.39
CA ALA A 141 -9.41 5.63 -9.72
C ALA A 141 -8.01 5.05 -9.45
N ALA A 142 -6.94 5.76 -9.85
CA ALA A 142 -5.56 5.39 -9.54
C ALA A 142 -5.33 5.37 -8.02
N GLY A 143 -5.88 6.34 -7.30
CA GLY A 143 -5.78 6.44 -5.84
C GLY A 143 -6.48 5.28 -5.13
N VAL A 144 -7.69 4.90 -5.54
CA VAL A 144 -8.37 3.70 -5.02
C VAL A 144 -7.51 2.47 -5.29
N PHE A 145 -7.08 2.29 -6.52
CA PHE A 145 -6.35 1.10 -6.95
C PHE A 145 -5.03 0.91 -6.17
N ILE A 146 -4.20 1.95 -6.09
CA ILE A 146 -2.90 1.84 -5.41
C ILE A 146 -3.06 1.59 -3.90
N ASN A 147 -4.02 2.25 -3.24
CA ASN A 147 -4.26 2.04 -1.83
C ASN A 147 -4.81 0.63 -1.54
N VAL A 148 -5.70 0.12 -2.38
CA VAL A 148 -6.23 -1.25 -2.25
C VAL A 148 -5.13 -2.28 -2.47
N ILE A 149 -4.24 -2.10 -3.47
CA ILE A 149 -3.10 -3.01 -3.67
C ILE A 149 -2.16 -3.00 -2.47
N LEU A 150 -1.78 -1.82 -1.98
CA LEU A 150 -0.88 -1.71 -0.82
C LEU A 150 -1.51 -2.33 0.42
N MET A 151 -2.80 -2.12 0.65
CA MET A 151 -3.53 -2.75 1.74
C MET A 151 -3.56 -4.27 1.60
N ALA A 152 -3.93 -4.78 0.43
CA ALA A 152 -4.03 -6.22 0.17
C ALA A 152 -2.66 -6.91 0.32
N LEU A 153 -1.60 -6.31 -0.24
CA LEU A 153 -0.23 -6.81 -0.13
C LEU A 153 0.22 -6.87 1.33
N ASN A 154 0.05 -5.76 2.07
CA ASN A 154 0.48 -5.67 3.45
C ASN A 154 -0.34 -6.53 4.41
N LEU A 155 -1.55 -6.96 4.05
CA LEU A 155 -2.36 -7.88 4.84
C LEU A 155 -2.02 -9.36 4.60
N ILE A 156 -1.12 -9.69 3.65
CA ILE A 156 -0.63 -11.07 3.51
C ILE A 156 0.09 -11.48 4.81
N PRO A 157 -0.24 -12.64 5.41
CA PRO A 157 0.37 -13.11 6.64
C PRO A 157 1.80 -13.64 6.38
N LEU A 158 2.70 -12.75 5.95
CA LEU A 158 4.10 -13.05 5.68
C LEU A 158 4.99 -11.96 6.28
N PRO A 159 5.77 -12.22 7.34
CA PRO A 159 6.78 -11.26 7.80
C PRO A 159 7.81 -10.96 6.68
N PRO A 160 8.24 -9.71 6.45
CA PRO A 160 8.07 -8.53 7.31
C PRO A 160 6.82 -7.67 7.06
N LEU A 161 5.88 -8.11 6.21
CA LEU A 161 4.64 -7.38 5.94
C LEU A 161 3.79 -7.21 7.21
N ASP A 162 2.89 -6.23 7.21
CA ASP A 162 2.03 -5.93 8.37
C ASP A 162 1.15 -7.11 8.76
N GLY A 163 0.59 -7.84 7.77
CA GLY A 163 -0.18 -9.05 7.99
C GLY A 163 0.62 -10.14 8.71
N GLY A 164 1.93 -10.23 8.44
CA GLY A 164 2.84 -11.10 9.18
C GLY A 164 2.96 -10.67 10.65
N ARG A 165 3.07 -9.38 10.93
CA ARG A 165 3.13 -8.82 12.30
C ARG A 165 1.79 -8.96 13.02
N ILE A 166 0.68 -8.79 12.32
CA ILE A 166 -0.68 -9.08 12.82
C ILE A 166 -0.77 -10.55 13.22
N ALA A 167 -0.32 -11.47 12.37
CA ALA A 167 -0.31 -12.91 12.66
C ALA A 167 0.55 -13.22 13.89
N VAL A 168 1.77 -12.68 13.98
CA VAL A 168 2.65 -12.82 15.16
C VAL A 168 1.94 -12.36 16.44
N SER A 169 1.21 -11.25 16.39
CA SER A 169 0.50 -10.72 17.56
C SER A 169 -0.67 -11.60 18.03
N LEU A 170 -1.31 -12.31 17.11
CA LEU A 170 -2.46 -13.17 17.40
C LEU A 170 -2.06 -14.59 17.83
N LEU A 171 -0.94 -15.11 17.34
CA LEU A 171 -0.46 -16.46 17.62
C LEU A 171 -0.03 -16.64 19.09
N PRO A 172 -0.18 -17.83 19.70
CA PRO A 172 0.46 -18.16 20.97
C PRO A 172 1.98 -17.93 20.93
N LEU A 173 2.58 -17.57 22.04
CA LEU A 173 3.99 -17.11 22.12
C LEU A 173 4.97 -18.05 21.40
N ARG A 174 4.85 -19.35 21.61
CA ARG A 174 5.74 -20.35 20.99
C ARG A 174 5.64 -20.33 19.47
N GLN A 175 4.42 -20.26 18.93
CA GLN A 175 4.17 -20.21 17.49
C GLN A 175 4.58 -18.86 16.91
N ALA A 176 4.33 -17.77 17.64
CA ALA A 176 4.75 -16.41 17.25
C ALA A 176 6.28 -16.34 17.04
N ILE A 177 7.07 -16.90 17.98
CA ILE A 177 8.53 -16.95 17.87
C ILE A 177 8.97 -17.78 16.66
N GLN A 178 8.34 -18.94 16.41
CA GLN A 178 8.66 -19.77 15.25
C GLN A 178 8.34 -19.05 13.93
N PHE A 179 7.19 -18.41 13.88
CA PHE A 179 6.72 -17.70 12.70
C PHE A 179 7.59 -16.45 12.39
N SER A 180 8.03 -15.72 13.42
CA SER A 180 8.92 -14.56 13.26
C SER A 180 10.29 -14.93 12.66
N ARG A 181 10.74 -16.18 12.77
CA ARG A 181 11.99 -16.65 12.16
C ARG A 181 11.95 -16.63 10.62
N ILE A 182 10.77 -16.49 10.02
CA ILE A 182 10.60 -16.36 8.57
C ILE A 182 10.99 -14.94 8.10
N GLU A 183 10.97 -13.94 8.97
CA GLU A 183 11.15 -12.52 8.61
C GLU A 183 12.41 -12.25 7.74
N PRO A 184 13.60 -12.83 7.98
CA PRO A 184 14.77 -12.61 7.12
C PRO A 184 14.61 -13.14 5.68
N TYR A 185 13.71 -14.09 5.48
CA TYR A 185 13.44 -14.71 4.18
C TYR A 185 12.20 -14.12 3.49
N GLY A 186 11.42 -13.29 4.18
CA GLY A 186 10.13 -12.79 3.70
C GLY A 186 10.21 -12.07 2.36
N LEU A 187 11.25 -11.23 2.16
CA LEU A 187 11.46 -10.56 0.88
C LEU A 187 11.71 -11.58 -0.27
N PHE A 188 12.54 -12.58 -0.04
CA PHE A 188 12.84 -13.60 -1.04
C PHE A 188 11.61 -14.44 -1.37
N ILE A 189 10.80 -14.79 -0.35
CA ILE A 189 9.51 -15.49 -0.54
C ILE A 189 8.56 -14.63 -1.37
N LEU A 190 8.44 -13.33 -1.05
CA LEU A 190 7.59 -12.40 -1.78
C LEU A 190 8.01 -12.27 -3.25
N LEU A 191 9.31 -12.16 -3.51
CA LEU A 191 9.84 -12.12 -4.87
C LEU A 191 9.58 -13.44 -5.62
N ALA A 192 9.77 -14.59 -4.97
CA ALA A 192 9.45 -15.89 -5.56
C ALA A 192 7.96 -15.99 -5.92
N LEU A 193 7.06 -15.57 -5.03
CA LEU A 193 5.62 -15.53 -5.29
C LEU A 193 5.26 -14.56 -6.44
N LEU A 194 5.98 -13.45 -6.56
CA LEU A 194 5.80 -12.49 -7.63
C LEU A 194 6.22 -13.08 -8.99
N PHE A 195 7.43 -13.64 -9.07
CA PHE A 195 7.96 -14.19 -10.33
C PHE A 195 7.24 -15.45 -10.79
N THR A 196 6.69 -16.25 -9.87
CA THR A 196 5.87 -17.42 -10.20
C THR A 196 4.42 -17.07 -10.57
N GLY A 197 4.01 -15.81 -10.39
CA GLY A 197 2.62 -15.36 -10.61
C GLY A 197 1.64 -15.76 -9.49
N ILE A 198 2.08 -16.56 -8.51
CA ILE A 198 1.24 -17.00 -7.38
C ILE A 198 0.76 -15.81 -6.54
N LEU A 199 1.61 -14.78 -6.40
CA LEU A 199 1.23 -13.56 -5.69
C LEU A 199 -0.04 -12.94 -6.28
N GLY A 200 -0.15 -12.88 -7.60
CA GLY A 200 -1.33 -12.35 -8.29
C GLY A 200 -2.60 -13.16 -7.98
N THR A 201 -2.51 -14.48 -7.93
CA THR A 201 -3.67 -15.35 -7.60
C THR A 201 -4.14 -15.18 -6.15
N ILE A 202 -3.22 -14.87 -5.24
CA ILE A 202 -3.55 -14.58 -3.82
C ILE A 202 -4.14 -13.16 -3.69
N LEU A 203 -3.54 -12.17 -4.36
CA LEU A 203 -3.94 -10.77 -4.21
C LEU A 203 -5.25 -10.45 -4.91
N TRP A 204 -5.54 -11.04 -6.07
CA TRP A 204 -6.70 -10.68 -6.87
C TRP A 204 -8.04 -10.81 -6.13
N PRO A 205 -8.33 -11.92 -5.42
CA PRO A 205 -9.55 -12.00 -4.60
C PRO A 205 -9.62 -10.91 -3.52
N LEU A 206 -8.51 -10.65 -2.82
CA LEU A 206 -8.44 -9.61 -1.79
C LEU A 206 -8.69 -8.21 -2.38
N ILE A 207 -8.04 -7.90 -3.49
CA ILE A 207 -8.24 -6.64 -4.21
C ILE A 207 -9.71 -6.48 -4.61
N SER A 208 -10.34 -7.52 -5.14
CA SER A 208 -11.75 -7.49 -5.55
C SER A 208 -12.68 -7.24 -4.36
N ILE A 209 -12.43 -7.88 -3.22
CA ILE A 209 -13.20 -7.67 -1.98
C ILE A 209 -13.03 -6.22 -1.50
N PHE A 210 -11.80 -5.70 -1.48
CA PHE A 210 -11.55 -4.35 -0.99
C PHE A 210 -12.07 -3.28 -1.95
N ILE A 211 -12.02 -3.48 -3.27
CA ILE A 211 -12.68 -2.59 -4.23
C ILE A 211 -14.19 -2.55 -3.98
N ALA A 212 -14.82 -3.72 -3.76
CA ALA A 212 -16.25 -3.78 -3.45
C ALA A 212 -16.57 -3.07 -2.11
N LEU A 213 -15.71 -3.23 -1.10
CA LEU A 213 -15.84 -2.53 0.18
C LEU A 213 -15.72 -1.01 0.02
N VAL A 214 -14.74 -0.53 -0.75
CA VAL A 214 -14.56 0.90 -1.02
C VAL A 214 -15.78 1.46 -1.79
N ALA A 215 -16.27 0.73 -2.79
CA ALA A 215 -17.48 1.10 -3.52
C ALA A 215 -18.69 1.24 -2.58
N LEU A 216 -18.87 0.27 -1.67
CA LEU A 216 -19.94 0.31 -0.66
C LEU A 216 -19.80 1.52 0.28
N LEU A 217 -18.60 1.76 0.81
CA LEU A 217 -18.32 2.85 1.75
C LEU A 217 -18.45 4.24 1.12
N SER A 218 -18.11 4.35 -0.17
CA SER A 218 -18.19 5.62 -0.90
C SER A 218 -19.53 5.83 -1.60
N GLY A 219 -20.38 4.82 -1.74
CA GLY A 219 -21.63 4.91 -2.50
C GLY A 219 -21.45 4.90 -4.01
N LEU A 220 -20.26 4.56 -4.52
CA LEU A 220 -20.01 4.36 -5.97
C LEU A 220 -20.55 2.99 -6.42
N ALA A 221 -21.03 2.92 -7.66
CA ALA A 221 -21.38 1.63 -8.24
C ALA A 221 -20.10 0.79 -8.48
N PRO A 222 -20.04 -0.48 -8.03
CA PRO A 222 -18.84 -1.32 -8.20
C PRO A 222 -18.38 -1.46 -9.65
N VAL A 223 -19.31 -1.56 -10.58
CA VAL A 223 -19.04 -1.65 -12.04
C VAL A 223 -18.38 -0.38 -12.55
N GLU A 224 -18.83 0.77 -12.09
CA GLU A 224 -18.28 2.06 -12.46
C GLU A 224 -16.84 2.21 -11.96
N LEU A 225 -16.61 1.95 -10.68
CA LEU A 225 -15.27 1.98 -10.08
C LEU A 225 -14.31 1.03 -10.81
N ALA A 226 -14.75 -0.20 -11.09
CA ALA A 226 -13.95 -1.16 -11.84
C ALA A 226 -13.65 -0.68 -13.27
N SER A 227 -14.61 -0.03 -13.95
CA SER A 227 -14.40 0.51 -15.29
C SER A 227 -13.35 1.62 -15.31
N LEU A 228 -13.38 2.55 -14.35
CA LEU A 228 -12.42 3.62 -14.22
C LEU A 228 -11.01 3.09 -13.89
N ILE A 229 -10.92 2.11 -12.99
CA ILE A 229 -9.65 1.42 -12.69
C ILE A 229 -9.09 0.76 -13.96
N ASN A 230 -9.92 0.10 -14.76
CA ASN A 230 -9.47 -0.51 -16.01
C ASN A 230 -8.94 0.52 -17.02
N VAL A 231 -9.51 1.75 -17.05
CA VAL A 231 -9.01 2.82 -17.92
C VAL A 231 -7.60 3.26 -17.53
N VAL A 232 -7.31 3.40 -16.24
CA VAL A 232 -5.98 3.86 -15.77
C VAL A 232 -4.90 2.77 -15.86
N LEU A 233 -5.31 1.49 -15.94
CA LEU A 233 -4.39 0.35 -16.04
C LEU A 233 -4.00 0.00 -17.49
N ARG A 234 -4.83 0.36 -18.46
CA ARG A 234 -4.54 0.18 -19.89
C ARG A 234 -3.54 1.22 -20.38
#